data_b60fadc642de6199370653c5941b52e9
#
_entry.id   b60fadc642de6199370653c5941b52e9
#
_cell.length_a   1.000
_cell.length_b   1.000
_cell.length_c   1.000
_cell.angle_alpha   90.00
_cell.angle_beta   90.00
_cell.angle_gamma   90.00
#
_symmetry.space_group_name_H-M   'P 1'
#
loop_
_entity.id
_entity.type
_entity.pdbx_description
1 polymer ?
#
loop_
_entity_poly.entity_id
_entity_poly.type
_entity_poly.pdbx_seq_one_letter_code
_entity_poly.pdbx_strand_id
1 'polypeptide(L)'
;MIDKKGREIMKNWKKVTAGILTVMMAASLAACGGTKEAKTIAGKEDLKGAVIGVQLGTTGDLEASKEEYGAKEVQRFSKGSEAIQALKTGQIDCVIIDSQPAKNFIAKNDDLKILDEEFVNEEYAACLKKGNTELLEKMNDALEELESEGTIDEIMSNYIGENAQKTPYESPADADHSNGKLIMATNAEFDPYEYHEGDKIVGIDIDIAQAICDKLGYELQVDDMEFDSILPAVQSGKADFGMAGMTVTEEREKNADFTSTYANASQVIIVKK
;
A
#
# COMPACT_ATOMS: atom_id res chain seq x y z
N MET A 1 -49.41 48.68 -33.51
CA MET A 1 -50.57 48.23 -32.70
C MET A 1 -50.81 46.77 -32.95
N ILE A 2 -50.47 45.89 -32.02
CA ILE A 2 -50.67 44.44 -32.15
C ILE A 2 -52.11 44.15 -31.74
N ASP A 3 -52.87 43.55 -32.64
CA ASP A 3 -54.28 43.18 -32.54
C ASP A 3 -54.54 42.27 -31.31
N LYS A 4 -55.73 42.33 -30.74
CA LYS A 4 -56.19 41.56 -29.58
C LYS A 4 -55.99 40.04 -29.75
N LYS A 5 -56.02 39.53 -30.97
CA LYS A 5 -55.84 38.14 -31.34
C LYS A 5 -54.37 37.69 -31.20
N GLY A 6 -53.41 38.60 -31.47
CA GLY A 6 -51.98 38.31 -31.32
C GLY A 6 -51.53 38.24 -29.84
N ARG A 7 -52.25 38.91 -28.94
CA ARG A 7 -51.97 38.86 -27.49
C ARG A 7 -52.46 37.56 -26.81
N GLU A 8 -53.51 36.95 -27.29
CA GLU A 8 -53.99 35.66 -26.82
C GLU A 8 -53.12 34.51 -27.26
N ILE A 9 -52.58 34.54 -28.48
CA ILE A 9 -51.68 33.54 -28.99
C ILE A 9 -50.36 33.53 -28.20
N MET A 10 -49.79 34.70 -27.89
CA MET A 10 -48.55 34.78 -27.07
C MET A 10 -48.79 34.39 -25.61
N LYS A 11 -50.00 34.57 -25.04
CA LYS A 11 -50.33 34.17 -23.67
C LYS A 11 -50.49 32.65 -23.51
N ASN A 12 -50.94 31.96 -24.58
CA ASN A 12 -51.06 30.52 -24.60
C ASN A 12 -49.69 29.82 -24.90
N TRP A 13 -48.80 30.47 -25.67
CA TRP A 13 -47.48 29.94 -25.94
C TRP A 13 -46.57 29.96 -24.71
N LYS A 14 -46.68 30.99 -23.83
CA LYS A 14 -45.98 31.03 -22.55
C LYS A 14 -46.45 29.99 -21.51
N LYS A 15 -47.67 29.45 -21.65
CA LYS A 15 -48.18 28.38 -20.80
C LYS A 15 -47.78 27.00 -21.28
N VAL A 16 -47.55 26.80 -22.58
CA VAL A 16 -47.12 25.54 -23.18
C VAL A 16 -45.59 25.34 -22.97
N THR A 17 -44.79 26.41 -23.04
CA THR A 17 -43.35 26.35 -22.82
C THR A 17 -42.99 26.13 -21.32
N ALA A 18 -43.83 26.58 -20.37
CA ALA A 18 -43.62 26.33 -18.94
C ALA A 18 -43.95 24.89 -18.51
N GLY A 19 -44.87 24.21 -19.24
CA GLY A 19 -45.20 22.80 -18.97
C GLY A 19 -44.20 21.79 -19.50
N ILE A 20 -43.51 22.11 -20.57
CA ILE A 20 -42.55 21.21 -21.23
C ILE A 20 -41.18 21.27 -20.51
N LEU A 21 -40.79 22.41 -19.93
CA LEU A 21 -39.54 22.52 -19.15
C LEU A 21 -39.61 21.80 -17.78
N THR A 22 -40.80 21.63 -17.20
CA THR A 22 -40.95 20.97 -15.88
C THR A 22 -40.97 19.44 -16.01
N VAL A 23 -41.33 18.89 -17.15
CA VAL A 23 -41.29 17.42 -17.42
C VAL A 23 -39.91 16.95 -17.83
N MET A 24 -39.08 17.80 -18.47
CA MET A 24 -37.69 17.45 -18.80
C MET A 24 -36.72 17.51 -17.61
N MET A 25 -37.02 18.27 -16.55
CA MET A 25 -36.19 18.27 -15.31
C MET A 25 -36.49 17.08 -14.39
N ALA A 26 -37.61 16.42 -14.51
CA ALA A 26 -37.94 15.26 -13.70
C ALA A 26 -37.38 13.95 -14.28
N ALA A 27 -37.01 13.91 -15.56
CA ALA A 27 -36.44 12.74 -16.21
C ALA A 27 -34.89 12.65 -16.14
N SER A 28 -34.22 13.75 -15.73
CA SER A 28 -32.75 13.79 -15.61
C SER A 28 -32.22 13.44 -14.21
N LEU A 29 -33.10 13.22 -13.23
CA LEU A 29 -32.73 12.78 -11.86
C LEU A 29 -32.83 11.27 -11.64
N ALA A 30 -33.25 10.50 -12.64
CA ALA A 30 -33.34 9.04 -12.54
C ALA A 30 -32.16 8.28 -13.18
N ALA A 31 -31.11 8.98 -13.65
CA ALA A 31 -29.98 8.37 -14.36
C ALA A 31 -28.64 8.48 -13.61
N CYS A 32 -28.65 8.78 -12.30
CA CYS A 32 -27.43 8.70 -11.47
C CYS A 32 -27.77 8.11 -10.11
N GLY A 33 -27.69 6.78 -10.00
CA GLY A 33 -27.88 6.10 -8.72
C GLY A 33 -28.21 4.62 -8.85
N GLY A 34 -27.61 3.95 -9.82
CA GLY A 34 -27.45 2.51 -9.69
C GLY A 34 -26.41 2.30 -8.60
N THR A 35 -26.81 2.10 -7.37
CA THR A 35 -25.98 1.46 -6.35
C THR A 35 -25.57 0.12 -6.94
N LYS A 36 -24.31 0.04 -7.41
CA LYS A 36 -23.72 -1.23 -7.81
C LYS A 36 -23.80 -2.10 -6.58
N GLU A 37 -24.58 -3.18 -6.61
CA GLU A 37 -24.54 -4.16 -5.52
C GLU A 37 -23.08 -4.62 -5.42
N ALA A 38 -22.46 -4.34 -4.29
CA ALA A 38 -21.10 -4.77 -4.03
C ALA A 38 -21.09 -6.30 -4.07
N LYS A 39 -20.14 -6.86 -4.78
CA LYS A 39 -19.98 -8.32 -4.84
C LYS A 39 -19.58 -8.82 -3.44
N THR A 40 -20.23 -9.87 -2.96
CA THR A 40 -19.81 -10.53 -1.73
C THR A 40 -18.57 -11.36 -2.01
N ILE A 41 -17.52 -11.12 -1.25
CA ILE A 41 -16.26 -11.86 -1.29
C ILE A 41 -16.12 -12.60 0.03
N ALA A 42 -16.04 -13.92 -0.01
CA ALA A 42 -15.86 -14.79 1.16
C ALA A 42 -14.54 -15.59 1.10
N GLY A 43 -13.85 -15.62 -0.04
CA GLY A 43 -12.59 -16.32 -0.25
C GLY A 43 -11.99 -15.96 -1.62
N LYS A 44 -10.85 -16.56 -1.96
CA LYS A 44 -10.13 -16.32 -3.23
C LYS A 44 -10.97 -16.61 -4.48
N GLU A 45 -11.83 -17.66 -4.41
CA GLU A 45 -12.69 -18.07 -5.51
C GLU A 45 -13.69 -16.97 -5.93
N ASP A 46 -14.04 -16.09 -5.00
CA ASP A 46 -14.95 -14.99 -5.25
C ASP A 46 -14.30 -13.78 -5.92
N LEU A 47 -12.99 -13.77 -6.08
CA LEU A 47 -12.28 -12.68 -6.77
C LEU A 47 -12.64 -12.59 -8.26
N LYS A 48 -13.09 -13.70 -8.85
CA LYS A 48 -13.53 -13.72 -10.25
C LYS A 48 -14.66 -12.74 -10.48
N GLY A 49 -14.40 -11.75 -11.36
CA GLY A 49 -15.36 -10.70 -11.68
C GLY A 49 -15.47 -9.59 -10.63
N ALA A 50 -14.67 -9.61 -9.57
CA ALA A 50 -14.59 -8.56 -8.57
C ALA A 50 -13.79 -7.34 -9.06
N VAL A 51 -14.05 -6.20 -8.43
CA VAL A 51 -13.21 -5.00 -8.52
C VAL A 51 -12.33 -4.97 -7.28
N ILE A 52 -11.03 -5.21 -7.45
CA ILE A 52 -10.05 -5.37 -6.37
C ILE A 52 -9.26 -4.07 -6.24
N GLY A 53 -9.10 -3.55 -5.02
CA GLY A 53 -8.20 -2.44 -4.72
C GLY A 53 -6.86 -2.93 -4.22
N VAL A 54 -5.78 -2.33 -4.69
CA VAL A 54 -4.41 -2.64 -4.30
C VAL A 54 -3.57 -1.37 -4.23
N GLN A 55 -2.46 -1.38 -3.51
CA GLN A 55 -1.45 -0.35 -3.66
C GLN A 55 -0.58 -0.66 -4.88
N LEU A 56 -0.29 0.36 -5.71
CA LEU A 56 0.45 0.23 -6.96
C LEU A 56 1.84 -0.39 -6.74
N GLY A 57 2.15 -1.41 -7.53
CA GLY A 57 3.46 -2.07 -7.56
C GLY A 57 3.76 -3.03 -6.41
N THR A 58 2.85 -3.18 -5.44
CA THR A 58 2.99 -4.14 -4.33
C THR A 58 2.78 -5.58 -4.79
N THR A 59 3.09 -6.55 -3.92
CA THR A 59 2.78 -7.96 -4.16
C THR A 59 1.28 -8.17 -4.35
N GLY A 60 0.45 -7.47 -3.58
CA GLY A 60 -1.00 -7.49 -3.76
C GLY A 60 -1.45 -7.09 -5.16
N ASP A 61 -0.81 -6.07 -5.77
CA ASP A 61 -1.07 -5.66 -7.16
C ASP A 61 -0.62 -6.74 -8.17
N LEU A 62 0.59 -7.26 -8.02
CA LEU A 62 1.14 -8.28 -8.91
C LEU A 62 0.28 -9.54 -8.89
N GLU A 63 -0.08 -10.01 -7.70
CA GLU A 63 -0.88 -11.22 -7.52
C GLU A 63 -2.33 -11.03 -8.00
N ALA A 64 -3.03 -9.96 -7.57
CA ALA A 64 -4.41 -9.70 -7.98
C ALA A 64 -4.56 -9.53 -9.50
N SER A 65 -3.49 -9.15 -10.19
CA SER A 65 -3.47 -8.95 -11.65
C SER A 65 -3.30 -10.24 -12.45
N LYS A 66 -3.05 -11.38 -11.80
CA LYS A 66 -2.94 -12.67 -12.49
C LYS A 66 -4.27 -13.11 -13.08
N GLU A 67 -4.25 -13.63 -14.30
CA GLU A 67 -5.45 -14.09 -15.03
C GLU A 67 -6.23 -15.18 -14.28
N GLU A 68 -5.57 -15.98 -13.46
CA GLU A 68 -6.17 -17.08 -12.71
C GLU A 68 -7.27 -16.62 -11.74
N TYR A 69 -7.15 -15.42 -11.16
CA TYR A 69 -8.18 -14.85 -10.29
C TYR A 69 -9.36 -14.26 -11.06
N GLY A 70 -9.18 -13.93 -12.34
CA GLY A 70 -10.24 -13.43 -13.23
C GLY A 70 -10.94 -12.18 -12.72
N ALA A 71 -10.23 -11.30 -12.03
CA ALA A 71 -10.75 -10.03 -11.56
C ALA A 71 -11.37 -9.24 -12.71
N LYS A 72 -12.47 -8.55 -12.48
CA LYS A 72 -13.07 -7.64 -13.46
C LYS A 72 -12.17 -6.42 -13.68
N GLU A 73 -11.59 -5.93 -12.61
CA GLU A 73 -10.73 -4.75 -12.58
C GLU A 73 -9.83 -4.81 -11.35
N VAL A 74 -8.56 -4.44 -11.50
CA VAL A 74 -7.64 -4.17 -10.40
C VAL A 74 -7.41 -2.67 -10.35
N GLN A 75 -8.00 -1.99 -9.36
CA GLN A 75 -7.83 -0.55 -9.15
C GLN A 75 -6.60 -0.30 -8.28
N ARG A 76 -5.68 0.45 -8.82
CA ARG A 76 -4.41 0.79 -8.20
C ARG A 76 -4.49 2.15 -7.51
N PHE A 77 -4.03 2.20 -6.28
CA PHE A 77 -3.97 3.40 -5.45
C PHE A 77 -2.51 3.69 -5.09
N SER A 78 -2.16 4.94 -4.85
CA SER A 78 -0.83 5.30 -4.36
C SER A 78 -0.59 4.78 -2.93
N LYS A 79 -1.67 4.72 -2.12
CA LYS A 79 -1.62 4.33 -0.70
C LYS A 79 -2.67 3.28 -0.38
N GLY A 80 -2.32 2.35 0.53
CA GLY A 80 -3.28 1.37 1.05
C GLY A 80 -4.50 2.03 1.72
N SER A 81 -4.31 3.17 2.39
CA SER A 81 -5.41 3.96 3.00
C SER A 81 -6.45 4.47 1.99
N GLU A 82 -6.04 4.79 0.77
CA GLU A 82 -6.95 5.19 -0.32
C GLU A 82 -7.78 4.00 -0.81
N ALA A 83 -7.17 2.81 -0.93
CA ALA A 83 -7.88 1.58 -1.27
C ALA A 83 -8.94 1.24 -0.19
N ILE A 84 -8.60 1.38 1.10
CA ILE A 84 -9.55 1.21 2.21
C ILE A 84 -10.72 2.19 2.10
N GLN A 85 -10.47 3.45 1.78
CA GLN A 85 -11.53 4.44 1.58
C GLN A 85 -12.42 4.10 0.38
N ALA A 86 -11.85 3.62 -0.72
CA ALA A 86 -12.59 3.16 -1.89
C ALA A 86 -13.47 1.94 -1.57
N LEU A 87 -12.98 1.00 -0.73
CA LEU A 87 -13.78 -0.11 -0.23
C LEU A 87 -14.96 0.37 0.60
N LYS A 88 -14.74 1.28 1.55
CA LYS A 88 -15.79 1.85 2.42
C LYS A 88 -16.89 2.54 1.63
N THR A 89 -16.54 3.24 0.57
CA THR A 89 -17.51 3.93 -0.29
C THR A 89 -18.20 3.01 -1.31
N GLY A 90 -17.79 1.73 -1.42
CA GLY A 90 -18.36 0.77 -2.36
C GLY A 90 -17.89 0.97 -3.80
N GLN A 91 -16.79 1.66 -4.01
CA GLN A 91 -16.15 1.81 -5.32
C GLN A 91 -15.51 0.49 -5.78
N ILE A 92 -14.96 -0.27 -4.82
CA ILE A 92 -14.34 -1.58 -5.00
C ILE A 92 -15.01 -2.62 -4.10
N ASP A 93 -14.82 -3.91 -4.40
CA ASP A 93 -15.45 -5.03 -3.70
C ASP A 93 -14.57 -5.55 -2.54
N CYS A 94 -13.25 -5.49 -2.67
CA CYS A 94 -12.29 -5.89 -1.64
C CYS A 94 -10.95 -5.15 -1.82
N VAL A 95 -10.09 -5.23 -0.78
CA VAL A 95 -8.69 -4.79 -0.84
C VAL A 95 -7.79 -6.00 -0.59
N ILE A 96 -6.70 -6.12 -1.36
CA ILE A 96 -5.62 -7.08 -1.09
C ILE A 96 -4.42 -6.27 -0.62
N ILE A 97 -3.91 -6.63 0.55
CA ILE A 97 -2.82 -5.94 1.25
C ILE A 97 -2.19 -6.88 2.27
N ASP A 98 -1.00 -6.53 2.75
CA ASP A 98 -0.29 -7.27 3.79
C ASP A 98 -1.05 -7.38 5.11
N SER A 99 -0.85 -8.51 5.79
CA SER A 99 -1.60 -8.89 6.98
C SER A 99 -1.42 -7.93 8.17
N GLN A 100 -0.21 -7.36 8.38
CA GLN A 100 0.02 -6.44 9.50
C GLN A 100 -0.62 -5.07 9.26
N PRO A 101 -0.39 -4.38 8.12
CA PRO A 101 -1.16 -3.18 7.78
C PRO A 101 -2.67 -3.41 7.76
N ALA A 102 -3.14 -4.57 7.27
CA ALA A 102 -4.55 -4.92 7.30
C ALA A 102 -5.13 -4.90 8.72
N LYS A 103 -4.42 -5.48 9.70
CA LYS A 103 -4.83 -5.46 11.11
C LYS A 103 -4.95 -4.02 11.64
N ASN A 104 -4.01 -3.15 11.28
CA ASN A 104 -4.04 -1.74 11.68
C ASN A 104 -5.22 -1.00 11.04
N PHE A 105 -5.57 -1.32 9.79
CA PHE A 105 -6.75 -0.74 9.14
C PHE A 105 -8.05 -1.19 9.79
N ILE A 106 -8.24 -2.49 10.05
CA ILE A 106 -9.50 -2.97 10.66
C ILE A 106 -9.64 -2.52 12.11
N ALA A 107 -8.54 -2.32 12.85
CA ALA A 107 -8.59 -1.78 14.21
C ALA A 107 -9.17 -0.35 14.26
N LYS A 108 -9.06 0.40 13.16
CA LYS A 108 -9.57 1.76 13.01
C LYS A 108 -10.90 1.82 12.24
N ASN A 109 -11.42 0.69 11.75
CA ASN A 109 -12.61 0.62 10.87
C ASN A 109 -13.47 -0.60 11.23
N ASP A 110 -14.40 -0.42 12.18
CA ASP A 110 -15.26 -1.50 12.69
C ASP A 110 -16.21 -2.12 11.63
N ASP A 111 -16.41 -1.46 10.50
CA ASP A 111 -17.23 -1.88 9.37
C ASP A 111 -16.49 -2.81 8.40
N LEU A 112 -15.20 -3.06 8.64
CA LEU A 112 -14.33 -3.91 7.83
C LEU A 112 -13.92 -5.19 8.57
N LYS A 113 -13.52 -6.21 7.82
CA LYS A 113 -12.90 -7.43 8.34
C LYS A 113 -11.88 -7.99 7.37
N ILE A 114 -10.91 -8.71 7.90
CA ILE A 114 -9.99 -9.56 7.14
C ILE A 114 -10.66 -10.94 6.98
N LEU A 115 -10.53 -11.56 5.81
CA LEU A 115 -10.91 -12.96 5.62
C LEU A 115 -9.87 -13.89 6.27
N ASP A 116 -10.33 -15.03 6.78
CA ASP A 116 -9.48 -15.99 7.50
C ASP A 116 -8.42 -16.67 6.59
N GLU A 117 -8.70 -16.74 5.30
CA GLU A 117 -7.80 -17.33 4.31
C GLU A 117 -6.70 -16.33 3.91
N GLU A 118 -5.43 -16.71 4.12
CA GLU A 118 -4.29 -15.94 3.59
C GLU A 118 -4.29 -16.00 2.07
N PHE A 119 -4.07 -14.84 1.44
CA PHE A 119 -4.08 -14.74 -0.02
C PHE A 119 -2.80 -15.32 -0.64
N VAL A 120 -1.63 -14.91 -0.16
CA VAL A 120 -0.33 -15.44 -0.55
C VAL A 120 0.68 -15.23 0.58
N ASN A 121 1.62 -16.17 0.75
CA ASN A 121 2.75 -16.01 1.66
C ASN A 121 3.91 -15.36 0.93
N GLU A 122 4.68 -14.58 1.65
CA GLU A 122 5.79 -13.81 1.10
C GLU A 122 6.91 -13.63 2.14
N GLU A 123 8.09 -13.30 1.66
CA GLU A 123 9.27 -13.05 2.48
C GLU A 123 9.87 -11.69 2.09
N TYR A 124 10.19 -10.86 3.09
CA TYR A 124 10.73 -9.53 2.86
C TYR A 124 12.25 -9.51 2.89
N ALA A 125 12.85 -8.76 1.98
CA ALA A 125 14.28 -8.51 1.90
C ALA A 125 14.58 -7.06 1.49
N ALA A 126 15.79 -6.60 1.77
CA ALA A 126 16.28 -5.35 1.22
C ALA A 126 16.67 -5.54 -0.26
N CYS A 127 16.31 -4.58 -1.10
CA CYS A 127 16.69 -4.59 -2.51
C CYS A 127 17.87 -3.63 -2.77
N LEU A 128 18.79 -4.05 -3.62
CA LEU A 128 19.98 -3.31 -4.00
C LEU A 128 20.06 -3.17 -5.53
N LYS A 129 20.87 -2.21 -5.97
CA LYS A 129 21.17 -2.08 -7.38
C LYS A 129 21.79 -3.36 -7.92
N LYS A 130 21.28 -3.85 -9.04
CA LYS A 130 21.78 -5.05 -9.70
C LYS A 130 23.29 -5.00 -9.92
N GLY A 131 23.98 -6.01 -9.41
CA GLY A 131 25.44 -6.15 -9.50
C GLY A 131 26.23 -5.39 -8.43
N ASN A 132 25.59 -4.77 -7.45
CA ASN A 132 26.27 -4.19 -6.28
C ASN A 132 26.58 -5.27 -5.22
N THR A 133 27.41 -6.25 -5.61
CA THR A 133 27.73 -7.43 -4.81
C THR A 133 28.47 -7.11 -3.53
N GLU A 134 29.31 -6.08 -3.51
CA GLU A 134 30.06 -5.67 -2.32
C GLU A 134 29.12 -5.23 -1.17
N LEU A 135 28.17 -4.36 -1.47
CA LEU A 135 27.22 -3.89 -0.44
C LEU A 135 26.26 -5.03 -0.07
N LEU A 136 25.83 -5.83 -1.04
CA LEU A 136 24.95 -6.99 -0.80
C LEU A 136 25.57 -7.98 0.18
N GLU A 137 26.84 -8.38 -0.03
CA GLU A 137 27.57 -9.28 0.86
C GLU A 137 27.68 -8.68 2.27
N LYS A 138 28.09 -7.41 2.39
CA LYS A 138 28.17 -6.73 3.68
C LYS A 138 26.83 -6.68 4.43
N MET A 139 25.73 -6.38 3.72
CA MET A 139 24.39 -6.35 4.33
C MET A 139 23.93 -7.73 4.75
N ASN A 140 24.23 -8.77 3.98
CA ASN A 140 23.93 -10.16 4.36
C ASN A 140 24.72 -10.60 5.59
N ASP A 141 26.01 -10.29 5.66
CA ASP A 141 26.86 -10.59 6.83
C ASP A 141 26.31 -9.89 8.09
N ALA A 142 25.91 -8.61 7.95
CA ALA A 142 25.29 -7.85 9.04
C ALA A 142 23.95 -8.44 9.47
N LEU A 143 23.10 -8.85 8.53
CA LEU A 143 21.81 -9.50 8.84
C LEU A 143 22.01 -10.83 9.57
N GLU A 144 22.97 -11.68 9.14
CA GLU A 144 23.30 -12.94 9.80
C GLU A 144 23.79 -12.71 11.25
N GLU A 145 24.64 -11.69 11.45
CA GLU A 145 25.08 -11.33 12.80
C GLU A 145 23.91 -10.87 13.68
N LEU A 146 23.06 -9.94 13.19
CA LEU A 146 21.92 -9.40 13.91
C LEU A 146 20.89 -10.51 14.24
N GLU A 147 20.68 -11.46 13.32
CA GLU A 147 19.81 -12.62 13.55
C GLU A 147 20.42 -13.53 14.65
N SER A 148 21.73 -13.83 14.56
CA SER A 148 22.42 -14.67 15.57
C SER A 148 22.45 -14.04 16.97
N GLU A 149 22.48 -12.72 17.06
CA GLU A 149 22.41 -11.94 18.29
C GLU A 149 20.98 -11.83 18.85
N GLY A 150 19.95 -12.17 18.07
CA GLY A 150 18.53 -12.03 18.41
C GLY A 150 17.99 -10.61 18.23
N THR A 151 18.76 -9.70 17.65
CA THR A 151 18.35 -8.29 17.46
C THR A 151 17.16 -8.17 16.50
N ILE A 152 17.12 -8.99 15.43
CA ILE A 152 15.99 -9.01 14.51
C ILE A 152 14.70 -9.43 15.24
N ASP A 153 14.75 -10.50 16.03
CA ASP A 153 13.61 -10.97 16.82
C ASP A 153 13.16 -9.95 17.87
N GLU A 154 14.10 -9.25 18.51
CA GLU A 154 13.79 -8.18 19.46
C GLU A 154 13.06 -7.02 18.77
N ILE A 155 13.57 -6.53 17.63
CA ILE A 155 12.92 -5.50 16.83
C ILE A 155 11.52 -5.97 16.40
N MET A 156 11.38 -7.15 15.81
CA MET A 156 10.09 -7.69 15.38
C MET A 156 9.08 -7.76 16.52
N SER A 157 9.47 -8.32 17.67
CA SER A 157 8.59 -8.47 18.85
C SER A 157 8.20 -7.13 19.49
N ASN A 158 9.02 -6.11 19.30
CA ASN A 158 8.73 -4.76 19.79
C ASN A 158 7.62 -4.07 19.00
N TYR A 159 7.39 -4.44 17.74
CA TYR A 159 6.35 -3.86 16.88
C TYR A 159 5.14 -4.77 16.66
N ILE A 160 5.32 -6.09 16.73
CA ILE A 160 4.28 -7.08 16.42
C ILE A 160 4.00 -7.93 17.66
N GLY A 161 2.71 -8.09 17.99
CA GLY A 161 2.24 -8.92 19.09
C GLY A 161 1.48 -8.13 20.15
N GLU A 162 0.94 -8.85 21.16
CA GLU A 162 0.09 -8.27 22.21
C GLU A 162 0.85 -7.30 23.14
N ASN A 163 2.17 -7.46 23.25
CA ASN A 163 3.03 -6.66 24.12
C ASN A 163 3.89 -5.64 23.36
N ALA A 164 3.58 -5.38 22.10
CA ALA A 164 4.33 -4.44 21.27
C ALA A 164 4.32 -3.03 21.89
N GLN A 165 5.50 -2.49 22.14
CA GLN A 165 5.67 -1.16 22.74
C GLN A 165 5.94 -0.08 21.70
N LYS A 166 6.34 -0.49 20.49
CA LYS A 166 6.73 0.38 19.37
C LYS A 166 7.82 1.39 19.77
N THR A 167 8.81 0.91 20.53
CA THR A 167 9.98 1.71 20.91
C THR A 167 11.06 1.53 19.84
N PRO A 168 11.48 2.58 19.12
CA PRO A 168 12.51 2.47 18.10
C PRO A 168 13.82 1.89 18.64
N TYR A 169 14.54 1.16 17.79
CA TYR A 169 15.90 0.70 18.06
C TYR A 169 16.80 1.91 18.37
N GLU A 170 17.65 1.78 19.38
CA GLU A 170 18.64 2.79 19.72
C GLU A 170 20.04 2.28 19.35
N SER A 171 20.74 3.06 18.51
CA SER A 171 22.13 2.77 18.17
C SER A 171 23.00 2.71 19.42
N PRO A 172 23.98 1.78 19.47
CA PRO A 172 24.99 1.78 20.54
C PRO A 172 25.66 3.13 20.69
N ALA A 173 25.92 3.56 21.93
CA ALA A 173 26.53 4.88 22.21
C ALA A 173 27.92 5.07 21.58
N ASP A 174 28.60 3.98 21.23
CA ASP A 174 29.93 3.92 20.60
C ASP A 174 29.86 3.47 19.14
N ALA A 175 28.67 3.50 18.52
CA ALA A 175 28.52 3.20 17.09
C ALA A 175 29.41 4.12 16.24
N ASP A 176 30.23 3.51 15.38
CA ASP A 176 31.09 4.23 14.45
C ASP A 176 30.34 4.47 13.13
N HIS A 177 30.30 5.71 12.66
CA HIS A 177 29.69 6.07 11.38
C HIS A 177 30.73 6.71 10.43
N SER A 178 32.01 6.31 10.57
CA SER A 178 33.11 6.90 9.79
C SER A 178 33.15 6.49 8.32
N ASN A 179 32.40 5.46 7.93
CA ASN A 179 32.33 4.98 6.54
C ASN A 179 31.43 5.86 5.64
N GLY A 180 30.81 6.90 6.20
CA GLY A 180 29.96 7.83 5.47
C GLY A 180 28.48 7.52 5.66
N LYS A 181 27.69 7.58 4.59
CA LYS A 181 26.24 7.49 4.65
C LYS A 181 25.71 6.47 3.66
N LEU A 182 24.68 5.71 4.05
CA LEU A 182 23.84 4.91 3.17
C LEU A 182 22.43 5.51 3.10
N ILE A 183 21.90 5.62 1.89
CA ILE A 183 20.55 6.15 1.62
C ILE A 183 19.62 4.98 1.41
N MET A 184 18.64 4.84 2.31
CA MET A 184 17.53 3.87 2.24
C MET A 184 16.33 4.52 1.57
N ALA A 185 15.79 3.93 0.52
CA ALA A 185 14.47 4.27 -0.03
C ALA A 185 13.41 3.44 0.66
N THR A 186 12.31 4.08 1.09
CA THR A 186 11.18 3.42 1.76
C THR A 186 9.86 4.08 1.39
N ASN A 187 8.72 3.51 1.85
CA ASN A 187 7.38 4.10 1.71
C ASN A 187 6.67 4.11 3.07
N ALA A 188 6.76 5.22 3.80
CA ALA A 188 6.34 5.36 5.20
C ALA A 188 4.80 5.40 5.40
N GLU A 189 4.07 4.51 4.71
CA GLU A 189 2.62 4.31 4.77
C GLU A 189 2.24 2.88 5.23
N PHE A 190 3.22 2.14 5.81
CA PHE A 190 3.14 0.69 5.99
C PHE A 190 3.38 0.25 7.47
N ASP A 191 2.63 0.86 8.41
CA ASP A 191 2.68 0.51 9.86
C ASP A 191 2.37 -1.00 10.05
N PRO A 192 3.26 -1.80 10.70
CA PRO A 192 4.36 -1.39 11.60
C PRO A 192 5.77 -1.43 10.99
N TYR A 193 5.93 -1.66 9.69
CA TYR A 193 7.25 -1.78 9.06
C TYR A 193 7.93 -0.42 8.86
N GLU A 194 7.23 0.54 8.25
CA GLU A 194 7.67 1.93 8.11
C GLU A 194 6.47 2.88 8.13
N TYR A 195 6.51 3.86 9.01
CA TYR A 195 5.42 4.82 9.15
C TYR A 195 5.89 6.13 9.80
N HIS A 196 5.08 7.17 9.61
CA HIS A 196 5.33 8.46 10.25
C HIS A 196 4.87 8.47 11.71
N GLU A 197 5.78 8.84 12.62
CA GLU A 197 5.48 9.23 14.00
C GLU A 197 5.91 10.68 14.21
N GLY A 198 4.97 11.61 14.04
CA GLY A 198 5.28 13.03 13.98
C GLY A 198 6.15 13.37 12.77
N ASP A 199 7.33 13.96 13.01
CA ASP A 199 8.30 14.31 11.95
C ASP A 199 9.31 13.19 11.67
N LYS A 200 9.21 12.06 12.37
CA LYS A 200 10.13 10.94 12.20
C LYS A 200 9.49 9.81 11.41
N ILE A 201 10.30 9.06 10.69
CA ILE A 201 9.94 7.77 10.12
C ILE A 201 10.51 6.71 11.05
N VAL A 202 9.64 5.77 11.47
CA VAL A 202 9.96 4.70 12.43
C VAL A 202 9.35 3.40 11.96
N GLY A 203 9.74 2.28 12.54
CA GLY A 203 9.18 0.97 12.23
C GLY A 203 10.26 -0.10 12.10
N ILE A 204 9.82 -1.32 11.86
CA ILE A 204 10.67 -2.52 11.78
C ILE A 204 11.78 -2.33 10.74
N ASP A 205 11.44 -1.89 9.53
CA ASP A 205 12.39 -1.76 8.43
C ASP A 205 13.41 -0.65 8.72
N ILE A 206 12.96 0.42 9.38
CA ILE A 206 13.85 1.52 9.79
C ILE A 206 14.84 1.05 10.84
N ASP A 207 14.36 0.30 11.84
CA ASP A 207 15.18 -0.19 12.95
C ASP A 207 16.18 -1.26 12.48
N ILE A 208 15.78 -2.18 11.61
CA ILE A 208 16.68 -3.16 11.00
C ILE A 208 17.73 -2.46 10.13
N ALA A 209 17.32 -1.49 9.31
CA ALA A 209 18.24 -0.72 8.47
C ALA A 209 19.24 0.07 9.32
N GLN A 210 18.80 0.67 10.44
CA GLN A 210 19.70 1.35 11.37
C GLN A 210 20.70 0.38 12.00
N ALA A 211 20.24 -0.79 12.46
CA ALA A 211 21.12 -1.81 13.03
C ALA A 211 22.15 -2.33 12.02
N ILE A 212 21.76 -2.53 10.74
CA ILE A 212 22.69 -2.87 9.65
C ILE A 212 23.73 -1.74 9.46
N CYS A 213 23.27 -0.48 9.39
CA CYS A 213 24.18 0.66 9.20
C CYS A 213 25.18 0.79 10.36
N ASP A 214 24.74 0.57 11.61
CA ASP A 214 25.62 0.59 12.80
C ASP A 214 26.69 -0.53 12.70
N LYS A 215 26.33 -1.74 12.30
CA LYS A 215 27.28 -2.84 12.06
C LYS A 215 28.30 -2.50 10.95
N LEU A 216 27.86 -1.83 9.90
CA LEU A 216 28.68 -1.50 8.75
C LEU A 216 29.46 -0.18 8.89
N GLY A 217 29.22 0.57 9.96
CA GLY A 217 29.91 1.85 10.23
C GLY A 217 29.39 3.01 9.37
N TYR A 218 28.11 3.01 8.95
CA TYR A 218 27.49 4.06 8.16
C TYR A 218 26.42 4.83 8.94
N GLU A 219 26.22 6.10 8.60
CA GLU A 219 25.02 6.85 8.98
C GLU A 219 23.86 6.46 8.07
N LEU A 220 22.70 6.15 8.64
CA LEU A 220 21.49 5.89 7.86
C LEU A 220 20.81 7.21 7.47
N GLN A 221 20.51 7.38 6.19
CA GLN A 221 19.57 8.38 5.70
C GLN A 221 18.34 7.70 5.13
N VAL A 222 17.13 8.10 5.55
CA VAL A 222 15.87 7.54 5.06
C VAL A 222 15.21 8.52 4.10
N ASP A 223 14.96 8.06 2.87
CA ASP A 223 14.24 8.81 1.84
C ASP A 223 12.87 8.18 1.60
N ASP A 224 11.80 8.87 2.03
CA ASP A 224 10.41 8.46 1.83
C ASP A 224 9.93 8.77 0.40
N MET A 225 9.28 7.80 -0.23
CA MET A 225 8.73 7.93 -1.58
C MET A 225 7.58 6.95 -1.82
N GLU A 226 6.86 7.09 -2.94
CA GLU A 226 5.86 6.11 -3.34
C GLU A 226 6.51 4.73 -3.57
N PHE A 227 5.81 3.65 -3.20
CA PHE A 227 6.37 2.28 -3.20
C PHE A 227 6.93 1.87 -4.57
N ASP A 228 6.21 2.17 -5.65
CA ASP A 228 6.62 1.85 -7.03
C ASP A 228 7.85 2.66 -7.51
N SER A 229 8.25 3.68 -6.76
CA SER A 229 9.44 4.49 -7.03
C SER A 229 10.72 3.95 -6.38
N ILE A 230 10.63 3.02 -5.42
CA ILE A 230 11.77 2.50 -4.65
C ILE A 230 12.77 1.77 -5.57
N LEU A 231 12.33 0.76 -6.32
CA LEU A 231 13.20 0.02 -7.24
C LEU A 231 13.88 0.94 -8.29
N PRO A 232 13.18 1.87 -8.96
CA PRO A 232 13.80 2.88 -9.81
C PRO A 232 14.83 3.75 -9.10
N ALA A 233 14.61 4.14 -7.84
CA ALA A 233 15.58 4.95 -7.07
C ALA A 233 16.86 4.16 -6.81
N VAL A 234 16.76 2.90 -6.43
CA VAL A 234 17.88 1.99 -6.19
C VAL A 234 18.63 1.70 -7.51
N GLN A 235 17.93 1.39 -8.59
CA GLN A 235 18.52 1.13 -9.90
C GLN A 235 19.33 2.32 -10.44
N SER A 236 18.80 3.54 -10.26
CA SER A 236 19.48 4.77 -10.70
C SER A 236 20.63 5.19 -9.79
N GLY A 237 20.76 4.61 -8.59
CA GLY A 237 21.75 5.00 -7.58
C GLY A 237 21.36 6.29 -6.84
N LYS A 238 20.07 6.66 -6.86
CA LYS A 238 19.53 7.74 -6.01
C LYS A 238 19.43 7.28 -4.56
N ALA A 239 19.16 5.99 -4.34
CA ALA A 239 19.27 5.32 -3.07
C ALA A 239 20.28 4.17 -3.19
N ASP A 240 20.94 3.82 -2.08
CA ASP A 240 21.91 2.73 -2.03
C ASP A 240 21.19 1.38 -1.91
N PHE A 241 20.09 1.34 -1.18
CA PHE A 241 19.21 0.18 -1.00
C PHE A 241 17.76 0.60 -0.75
N GLY A 242 16.83 -0.35 -0.83
CA GLY A 242 15.42 -0.16 -0.49
C GLY A 242 14.97 -1.18 0.54
N MET A 243 14.23 -0.74 1.57
CA MET A 243 13.49 -1.58 2.51
C MET A 243 12.10 -0.97 2.70
N ALA A 244 11.07 -1.76 2.46
CA ALA A 244 9.67 -1.30 2.49
C ALA A 244 8.69 -2.50 2.51
N GLY A 245 8.92 -3.50 3.41
CA GLY A 245 8.18 -4.75 3.35
C GLY A 245 8.25 -5.37 1.95
N MET A 246 9.42 -5.31 1.30
CA MET A 246 9.54 -5.67 -0.11
C MET A 246 9.76 -7.16 -0.31
N THR A 247 8.77 -7.82 -0.92
CA THR A 247 8.82 -9.24 -1.27
C THR A 247 9.84 -9.52 -2.35
N VAL A 248 10.62 -10.57 -2.21
CA VAL A 248 11.45 -11.13 -3.27
C VAL A 248 10.56 -11.81 -4.31
N THR A 249 10.64 -11.37 -5.57
CA THR A 249 9.91 -11.97 -6.68
C THR A 249 10.80 -12.12 -7.91
N GLU A 250 10.55 -13.14 -8.73
CA GLU A 250 11.30 -13.35 -9.98
C GLU A 250 11.29 -12.11 -10.91
N GLU A 251 10.22 -11.30 -10.85
CA GLU A 251 10.12 -10.09 -11.66
C GLU A 251 11.03 -8.99 -11.13
N ARG A 252 11.04 -8.78 -9.81
CA ARG A 252 11.90 -7.79 -9.15
C ARG A 252 13.38 -8.16 -9.26
N GLU A 253 13.70 -9.46 -9.14
CA GLU A 253 15.07 -9.97 -9.27
C GLU A 253 15.69 -9.76 -10.67
N LYS A 254 14.89 -9.54 -11.70
CA LYS A 254 15.42 -9.16 -13.03
C LYS A 254 16.14 -7.81 -12.98
N ASN A 255 15.72 -6.94 -12.06
CA ASN A 255 16.11 -5.52 -12.01
C ASN A 255 16.90 -5.12 -10.76
N ALA A 256 16.85 -5.93 -9.70
CA ALA A 256 17.55 -5.69 -8.44
C ALA A 256 18.16 -6.98 -7.91
N ASP A 257 19.13 -6.87 -7.01
CA ASP A 257 19.56 -7.97 -6.16
C ASP A 257 18.92 -7.82 -4.78
N PHE A 258 18.71 -8.90 -4.08
CA PHE A 258 18.05 -8.92 -2.78
C PHE A 258 18.97 -9.53 -1.73
N THR A 259 18.89 -9.03 -0.50
CA THR A 259 19.53 -9.66 0.66
C THR A 259 18.85 -10.98 1.01
N SER A 260 19.41 -11.70 1.99
CA SER A 260 18.65 -12.69 2.75
C SER A 260 17.37 -12.04 3.31
N THR A 261 16.34 -12.87 3.46
CA THR A 261 15.04 -12.39 3.97
C THR A 261 15.12 -12.15 5.48
N TYR A 262 14.48 -11.08 5.97
CA TYR A 262 14.47 -10.71 7.38
C TYR A 262 13.09 -10.90 8.04
N ALA A 263 12.02 -11.09 7.27
CA ALA A 263 10.67 -11.28 7.78
C ALA A 263 9.83 -12.17 6.86
N ASN A 264 8.94 -12.96 7.48
CA ASN A 264 7.86 -13.68 6.80
C ASN A 264 6.57 -12.88 6.92
N ALA A 265 5.81 -12.79 5.84
CA ALA A 265 4.55 -12.05 5.77
C ALA A 265 3.51 -12.80 4.93
N SER A 266 2.30 -12.26 4.87
CA SER A 266 1.25 -12.76 4.00
C SER A 266 0.36 -11.62 3.51
N GLN A 267 -0.13 -11.75 2.28
CA GLN A 267 -1.21 -10.92 1.77
C GLN A 267 -2.55 -11.46 2.27
N VAL A 268 -3.49 -10.57 2.56
CA VAL A 268 -4.85 -10.90 3.01
C VAL A 268 -5.89 -10.11 2.24
N ILE A 269 -7.14 -10.55 2.33
CA ILE A 269 -8.28 -9.89 1.69
C ILE A 269 -9.10 -9.16 2.77
N ILE A 270 -9.27 -7.85 2.60
CA ILE A 270 -10.15 -7.02 3.44
C ILE A 270 -11.47 -6.81 2.71
N VAL A 271 -12.58 -7.03 3.40
CA VAL A 271 -13.95 -6.82 2.90
C VAL A 271 -14.78 -6.03 3.91
N LYS A 272 -15.94 -5.51 3.49
CA LYS A 272 -16.98 -5.02 4.41
C LYS A 272 -17.60 -6.16 5.19
N LYS A 273 -18.04 -5.90 6.43
CA LYS A 273 -18.84 -6.83 7.24
C LYS A 273 -20.25 -7.00 6.72
#